data_5c0b06d516ce693da86d8bde6447aef0
#
_entry.id   5c0b06d516ce693da86d8bde6447aef0
#
_cell.length_a   1.000
_cell.length_b   1.000
_cell.length_c   1.000
_cell.angle_alpha   90.00
_cell.angle_beta   90.00
_cell.angle_gamma   90.00
#
_symmetry.space_group_name_H-M   'P 1'
#
loop_
_entity.id
_entity.type
_entity.pdbx_description
1 polymer ?
#
loop_
_entity_poly.entity_id
_entity_poly.type
_entity_poly.pdbx_seq_one_letter_code
_entity_poly.pdbx_strand_id
1 'polypeptide(L)'
;KASTHTVLDLCTGNGSLAILAAMTYPDVVVTGSDLSADALAVARINVDKHGLQDRIALVESDGLTAPALVTRGPFDLILCNPPYVNAQGMADLPAEYKAEPAMALSGNQAGGSDGMDFIRAVLKVAPRHMSQDGVLVLEIGNERPYFEAAFAQLEVVWLETSAGEDQVLLVTKEALLL
;
A
#
# COMPACT_ATOMS: atom_id res chain seq x y z
N LYS A 1 3.18 11.39 -22.14
CA LYS A 1 2.55 10.45 -21.20
C LYS A 1 3.67 9.67 -20.56
N ALA A 2 3.89 9.83 -19.27
CA ALA A 2 4.74 8.90 -18.53
C ALA A 2 4.10 7.51 -18.67
N SER A 3 4.88 6.52 -19.10
CA SER A 3 4.42 5.12 -19.16
C SER A 3 4.79 4.45 -17.85
N THR A 4 3.84 3.77 -17.22
CA THR A 4 4.10 2.96 -16.02
C THR A 4 4.80 1.69 -16.44
N HIS A 5 6.00 1.42 -15.90
CA HIS A 5 6.78 0.22 -16.16
C HIS A 5 7.01 -0.62 -14.90
N THR A 6 7.07 0.03 -13.73
CA THR A 6 7.38 -0.60 -12.46
C THR A 6 6.31 -0.27 -11.43
N VAL A 7 5.74 -1.30 -10.81
CA VAL A 7 4.69 -1.18 -9.79
C VAL A 7 5.15 -1.88 -8.51
N LEU A 8 4.93 -1.21 -7.38
CA LEU A 8 5.01 -1.82 -6.05
C LEU A 8 3.60 -1.95 -5.48
N ASP A 9 3.23 -3.14 -5.06
CA ASP A 9 2.07 -3.40 -4.20
C ASP A 9 2.59 -3.59 -2.77
N LEU A 10 2.49 -2.54 -1.97
CA LEU A 10 2.95 -2.48 -0.58
C LEU A 10 1.84 -2.95 0.35
N CYS A 11 2.14 -3.86 1.27
CA CYS A 11 1.17 -4.62 2.05
C CYS A 11 0.28 -5.49 1.15
N THR A 12 0.93 -6.26 0.28
CA THR A 12 0.27 -7.01 -0.80
C THR A 12 -0.71 -8.08 -0.31
N GLY A 13 -0.59 -8.52 0.95
CA GLY A 13 -1.44 -9.55 1.52
C GLY A 13 -1.45 -10.82 0.67
N ASN A 14 -2.61 -11.16 0.13
CA ASN A 14 -2.79 -12.32 -0.77
C ASN A 14 -2.36 -12.07 -2.23
N GLY A 15 -1.81 -10.90 -2.56
CA GLY A 15 -1.32 -10.56 -3.89
C GLY A 15 -2.38 -10.02 -4.86
N SER A 16 -3.59 -9.72 -4.42
CA SER A 16 -4.69 -9.34 -5.31
C SER A 16 -4.40 -8.07 -6.12
N LEU A 17 -3.90 -7.01 -5.49
CA LEU A 17 -3.59 -5.75 -6.19
C LEU A 17 -2.40 -5.93 -7.14
N ALA A 18 -1.36 -6.66 -6.74
CA ALA A 18 -0.23 -7.00 -7.60
C ALA A 18 -0.68 -7.75 -8.87
N ILE A 19 -1.56 -8.73 -8.72
CA ILE A 19 -2.13 -9.51 -9.83
C ILE A 19 -2.97 -8.61 -10.73
N LEU A 20 -3.87 -7.80 -10.18
CA LEU A 20 -4.69 -6.87 -10.95
C LEU A 20 -3.84 -5.86 -11.73
N ALA A 21 -2.78 -5.31 -11.11
CA ALA A 21 -1.86 -4.40 -11.80
C ALA A 21 -1.16 -5.09 -12.98
N ALA A 22 -0.65 -6.30 -12.79
CA ALA A 22 -0.01 -7.07 -13.84
C ALA A 22 -0.98 -7.46 -14.98
N MET A 23 -2.24 -7.75 -14.67
CA MET A 23 -3.26 -8.06 -15.68
C MET A 23 -3.71 -6.82 -16.45
N THR A 24 -3.81 -5.67 -15.77
CA THR A 24 -4.26 -4.41 -16.37
C THR A 24 -3.20 -3.79 -17.28
N TYR A 25 -1.92 -3.92 -16.90
CA TYR A 25 -0.79 -3.34 -17.61
C TYR A 25 0.15 -4.46 -18.12
N PRO A 26 0.02 -4.90 -19.38
CA PRO A 26 0.76 -6.06 -19.89
C PRO A 26 2.28 -5.95 -19.82
N ASP A 27 2.83 -4.73 -19.90
CA ASP A 27 4.26 -4.46 -19.99
C ASP A 27 4.91 -4.09 -18.62
N VAL A 28 4.15 -4.11 -17.51
CA VAL A 28 4.73 -3.75 -16.22
C VAL A 28 5.36 -4.96 -15.51
N VAL A 29 6.38 -4.66 -14.72
CA VAL A 29 6.94 -5.55 -13.71
C VAL A 29 6.41 -5.12 -12.35
N VAL A 30 5.87 -6.06 -11.59
CA VAL A 30 5.27 -5.79 -10.29
C VAL A 30 6.13 -6.39 -9.18
N THR A 31 6.26 -5.68 -8.09
CA THR A 31 6.78 -6.20 -6.83
C THR A 31 5.67 -6.15 -5.80
N GLY A 32 5.28 -7.29 -5.24
CA GLY A 32 4.41 -7.37 -4.07
C GLY A 32 5.26 -7.49 -2.81
N SER A 33 5.02 -6.67 -1.80
CA SER A 33 5.74 -6.76 -0.53
C SER A 33 4.79 -6.81 0.67
N ASP A 34 5.17 -7.62 1.66
CA ASP A 34 4.43 -7.77 2.91
C ASP A 34 5.39 -8.12 4.04
N LEU A 35 5.02 -7.80 5.27
CA LEU A 35 5.75 -8.21 6.48
C LEU A 35 5.48 -9.68 6.81
N SER A 36 4.30 -10.20 6.46
CA SER A 36 3.85 -11.54 6.78
C SER A 36 4.36 -12.55 5.74
N ALA A 37 5.25 -13.45 6.14
CA ALA A 37 5.67 -14.56 5.31
C ALA A 37 4.48 -15.48 4.92
N ASP A 38 3.50 -15.65 5.80
CA ASP A 38 2.29 -16.43 5.53
C ASP A 38 1.42 -15.78 4.45
N ALA A 39 1.25 -14.45 4.50
CA ALA A 39 0.55 -13.70 3.46
C ALA A 39 1.27 -13.85 2.11
N LEU A 40 2.59 -13.73 2.09
CA LEU A 40 3.40 -13.95 0.88
C LEU A 40 3.32 -15.38 0.35
N ALA A 41 3.17 -16.37 1.21
CA ALA A 41 2.95 -17.76 0.77
C ALA A 41 1.61 -17.91 0.03
N VAL A 42 0.54 -17.26 0.52
CA VAL A 42 -0.75 -17.21 -0.17
C VAL A 42 -0.66 -16.42 -1.48
N ALA A 43 0.02 -15.25 -1.46
CA ALA A 43 0.25 -14.45 -2.66
C ALA A 43 0.96 -15.27 -3.75
N ARG A 44 1.95 -16.06 -3.40
CA ARG A 44 2.68 -16.93 -4.33
C ARG A 44 1.75 -17.94 -5.01
N ILE A 45 0.89 -18.61 -4.24
CA ILE A 45 -0.11 -19.54 -4.80
C ILE A 45 -1.01 -18.83 -5.80
N ASN A 46 -1.46 -17.61 -5.48
CA ASN A 46 -2.32 -16.83 -6.36
C ASN A 46 -1.57 -16.36 -7.63
N VAL A 47 -0.34 -15.88 -7.49
CA VAL A 47 0.51 -15.50 -8.63
C VAL A 47 0.73 -16.66 -9.58
N ASP A 48 1.06 -17.85 -9.05
CA ASP A 48 1.27 -19.07 -9.84
C ASP A 48 -0.02 -19.51 -10.55
N LYS A 49 -1.16 -19.44 -9.85
CA LYS A 49 -2.48 -19.77 -10.41
C LYS A 49 -2.84 -18.90 -11.62
N HIS A 50 -2.37 -17.64 -11.64
CA HIS A 50 -2.59 -16.71 -12.75
C HIS A 50 -1.48 -16.73 -13.80
N GLY A 51 -0.42 -17.54 -13.62
CA GLY A 51 0.70 -17.62 -14.56
C GLY A 51 1.53 -16.35 -14.64
N LEU A 52 1.65 -15.62 -13.53
CA LEU A 52 2.30 -14.29 -13.47
C LEU A 52 3.66 -14.30 -12.75
N GLN A 53 4.23 -15.48 -12.48
CA GLN A 53 5.48 -15.63 -11.72
C GLN A 53 6.70 -14.95 -12.36
N ASP A 54 6.68 -14.78 -13.68
CA ASP A 54 7.74 -14.09 -14.42
C ASP A 54 7.60 -12.55 -14.39
N ARG A 55 6.45 -12.06 -13.92
CA ARG A 55 6.11 -10.63 -13.92
C ARG A 55 5.90 -10.07 -12.51
N ILE A 56 5.63 -10.91 -11.52
CA ILE A 56 5.41 -10.52 -10.13
C ILE A 56 6.47 -11.16 -9.24
N ALA A 57 7.27 -10.32 -8.60
CA ALA A 57 8.20 -10.74 -7.55
C ALA A 57 7.60 -10.47 -6.18
N LEU A 58 7.78 -11.38 -5.23
CA LEU A 58 7.32 -11.23 -3.85
C LEU A 58 8.50 -11.02 -2.92
N VAL A 59 8.41 -10.02 -2.04
CA VAL A 59 9.48 -9.57 -1.14
C VAL A 59 8.95 -9.44 0.28
N GLU A 60 9.58 -10.11 1.24
CA GLU A 60 9.30 -9.87 2.66
C GLU A 60 9.94 -8.55 3.09
N SER A 61 9.13 -7.63 3.65
CA SER A 61 9.56 -6.30 4.03
C SER A 61 8.67 -5.69 5.11
N ASP A 62 9.29 -5.10 6.11
CA ASP A 62 8.62 -4.19 7.03
C ASP A 62 8.51 -2.81 6.34
N GLY A 63 7.32 -2.51 5.83
CA GLY A 63 7.09 -1.34 5.00
C GLY A 63 8.08 -1.27 3.81
N LEU A 64 8.79 -0.15 3.69
CA LEU A 64 9.75 0.13 2.62
C LEU A 64 11.22 -0.13 3.03
N THR A 65 11.48 -0.99 4.03
CA THR A 65 12.83 -1.13 4.61
C THR A 65 13.71 -2.16 3.91
N ALA A 66 13.13 -3.15 3.19
CA ALA A 66 13.92 -4.22 2.59
C ALA A 66 14.85 -3.70 1.48
N PRO A 67 16.15 -4.03 1.50
CA PRO A 67 17.09 -3.62 0.46
C PRO A 67 16.68 -4.06 -0.96
N ALA A 68 15.95 -5.16 -1.06
CA ALA A 68 15.43 -5.65 -2.34
C ALA A 68 14.47 -4.66 -3.01
N LEU A 69 13.75 -3.82 -2.25
CA LEU A 69 12.88 -2.79 -2.81
C LEU A 69 13.66 -1.65 -3.47
N VAL A 70 14.84 -1.34 -2.95
CA VAL A 70 15.75 -0.34 -3.55
C VAL A 70 16.25 -0.82 -4.91
N THR A 71 16.62 -2.10 -5.02
CA THR A 71 17.16 -2.67 -6.27
C THR A 71 16.10 -2.92 -7.34
N ARG A 72 14.82 -3.05 -6.94
CA ARG A 72 13.68 -3.24 -7.85
C ARG A 72 13.03 -1.95 -8.30
N GLY A 73 13.21 -0.87 -7.54
CA GLY A 73 12.77 0.47 -7.90
C GLY A 73 13.75 1.19 -8.85
N PRO A 74 13.53 2.47 -9.14
CA PRO A 74 12.40 3.24 -8.63
C PRO A 74 11.06 2.80 -9.23
N PHE A 75 9.96 3.00 -8.47
CA PHE A 75 8.62 2.60 -8.87
C PHE A 75 7.85 3.79 -9.45
N ASP A 76 7.18 3.57 -10.59
CA ASP A 76 6.31 4.57 -11.21
C ASP A 76 4.96 4.66 -10.49
N LEU A 77 4.52 3.52 -9.94
CA LEU A 77 3.29 3.42 -9.17
C LEU A 77 3.55 2.58 -7.91
N ILE A 78 3.19 3.14 -6.77
CA ILE A 78 3.06 2.40 -5.51
C ILE A 78 1.58 2.29 -5.17
N LEU A 79 1.07 1.09 -5.06
CA LEU A 79 -0.25 0.77 -4.52
C LEU A 79 -0.07 0.38 -3.07
N CYS A 80 -0.90 0.89 -2.18
CA CYS A 80 -0.81 0.57 -0.76
C CYS A 80 -2.19 0.49 -0.14
N ASN A 81 -2.55 -0.68 0.36
CA ASN A 81 -3.68 -0.88 1.26
C ASN A 81 -3.13 -1.34 2.61
N PRO A 82 -2.67 -0.41 3.46
CA PRO A 82 -2.00 -0.74 4.71
C PRO A 82 -3.00 -0.99 5.84
N PRO A 83 -2.56 -1.49 7.00
CA PRO A 83 -3.35 -1.39 8.21
C PRO A 83 -3.54 0.09 8.58
N TYR A 84 -4.80 0.54 8.71
CA TYR A 84 -5.14 1.94 9.00
C TYR A 84 -6.19 2.11 10.11
N VAL A 85 -6.77 1.02 10.63
CA VAL A 85 -7.84 1.12 11.63
C VAL A 85 -7.32 1.78 12.92
N ASN A 86 -7.99 2.85 13.34
CA ASN A 86 -7.66 3.57 14.56
C ASN A 86 -8.02 2.78 15.83
N ALA A 87 -7.62 3.26 17.02
CA ALA A 87 -7.81 2.55 18.28
C ALA A 87 -9.29 2.29 18.62
N GLN A 88 -10.18 3.25 18.32
CA GLN A 88 -11.61 3.10 18.55
C GLN A 88 -12.20 2.07 17.58
N GLY A 89 -11.86 2.17 16.29
CA GLY A 89 -12.29 1.21 15.26
C GLY A 89 -11.88 -0.22 15.60
N MET A 90 -10.65 -0.42 16.12
CA MET A 90 -10.20 -1.73 16.58
C MET A 90 -11.04 -2.29 17.75
N ALA A 91 -11.49 -1.43 18.65
CA ALA A 91 -12.37 -1.85 19.76
C ALA A 91 -13.77 -2.23 19.27
N ASP A 92 -14.28 -1.56 18.25
CA ASP A 92 -15.64 -1.70 17.72
C ASP A 92 -15.74 -2.68 16.54
N LEU A 93 -14.64 -3.39 16.19
CA LEU A 93 -14.60 -4.32 15.06
C LEU A 93 -15.71 -5.38 15.11
N PRO A 94 -16.47 -5.58 14.03
CA PRO A 94 -17.38 -6.69 13.87
C PRO A 94 -16.68 -8.04 14.05
N ALA A 95 -17.45 -9.07 14.43
CA ALA A 95 -16.89 -10.40 14.73
C ALA A 95 -16.16 -11.05 13.52
N GLU A 96 -16.61 -10.77 12.31
CA GLU A 96 -16.00 -11.26 11.07
C GLU A 96 -14.58 -10.75 10.86
N TYR A 97 -14.28 -9.50 11.21
CA TYR A 97 -12.94 -8.92 11.10
C TYR A 97 -12.00 -9.36 12.22
N LYS A 98 -12.53 -9.88 13.33
CA LYS A 98 -11.72 -10.42 14.45
C LYS A 98 -11.01 -11.73 14.08
N ALA A 99 -11.36 -12.34 12.94
CA ALA A 99 -10.67 -13.49 12.40
C ALA A 99 -9.36 -13.12 11.69
N GLU A 100 -9.19 -11.84 11.30
CA GLU A 100 -7.96 -11.35 10.70
C GLU A 100 -6.91 -11.02 11.77
N PRO A 101 -5.60 -11.18 11.44
CA PRO A 101 -4.54 -10.77 12.36
C PRO A 101 -4.65 -9.28 12.70
N ALA A 102 -4.57 -8.90 13.96
CA ALA A 102 -4.67 -7.50 14.39
C ALA A 102 -3.64 -6.59 13.69
N MET A 103 -2.46 -7.12 13.34
CA MET A 103 -1.43 -6.40 12.59
C MET A 103 -1.84 -6.05 11.15
N ALA A 104 -2.80 -6.77 10.56
CA ALA A 104 -3.31 -6.48 9.22
C ALA A 104 -4.36 -5.37 9.22
N LEU A 105 -4.88 -4.99 10.38
CA LEU A 105 -5.96 -4.01 10.54
C LEU A 105 -5.50 -2.74 11.25
N SER A 106 -4.77 -2.88 12.39
CA SER A 106 -4.40 -1.74 13.23
C SER A 106 -3.29 -0.90 12.63
N GLY A 107 -3.58 0.39 12.40
CA GLY A 107 -2.60 1.39 11.98
C GLY A 107 -1.76 1.98 13.12
N ASN A 108 -1.96 1.54 14.38
CA ASN A 108 -1.33 2.10 15.58
C ASN A 108 -0.06 1.33 16.00
N GLN A 109 0.83 1.05 15.08
CA GLN A 109 1.97 0.15 15.31
C GLN A 109 3.10 0.77 16.15
N ALA A 110 3.19 2.10 16.19
CA ALA A 110 4.18 2.83 16.98
C ALA A 110 3.61 3.43 18.28
N GLY A 111 2.41 3.01 18.71
CA GLY A 111 1.76 3.47 19.93
C GLY A 111 0.87 4.69 19.75
N GLY A 112 0.57 5.08 18.52
CA GLY A 112 -0.46 6.07 18.19
C GLY A 112 -1.87 5.55 18.46
N SER A 113 -2.87 6.40 18.20
CA SER A 113 -4.28 6.04 18.37
C SER A 113 -5.16 6.37 17.17
N ASP A 114 -4.60 7.09 16.20
CA ASP A 114 -5.31 7.62 15.04
C ASP A 114 -5.24 6.72 13.79
N GLY A 115 -4.55 5.58 13.86
CA GLY A 115 -4.40 4.67 12.74
C GLY A 115 -3.33 5.08 11.71
N MET A 116 -2.61 6.19 11.95
CA MET A 116 -1.74 6.78 10.93
C MET A 116 -0.24 6.45 11.10
N ASP A 117 0.16 5.65 12.07
CA ASP A 117 1.57 5.38 12.35
C ASP A 117 2.31 4.78 11.16
N PHE A 118 1.74 3.73 10.56
CA PHE A 118 2.33 3.08 9.38
C PHE A 118 2.37 4.04 8.19
N ILE A 119 1.27 4.77 7.97
CA ILE A 119 1.17 5.74 6.87
C ILE A 119 2.22 6.85 7.02
N ARG A 120 2.45 7.37 8.24
CA ARG A 120 3.54 8.34 8.51
C ARG A 120 4.90 7.78 8.12
N ALA A 121 5.18 6.54 8.48
CA ALA A 121 6.44 5.88 8.14
C ALA A 121 6.60 5.71 6.62
N VAL A 122 5.55 5.27 5.92
CA VAL A 122 5.56 5.09 4.47
C VAL A 122 5.75 6.42 3.75
N LEU A 123 4.93 7.44 4.03
CA LEU A 123 4.99 8.75 3.33
C LEU A 123 6.36 9.43 3.48
N LYS A 124 7.00 9.26 4.62
CA LYS A 124 8.36 9.80 4.88
C LYS A 124 9.43 9.16 3.99
N VAL A 125 9.29 7.89 3.65
CA VAL A 125 10.33 7.11 2.95
C VAL A 125 9.99 6.90 1.47
N ALA A 126 8.70 6.89 1.11
CA ALA A 126 8.23 6.62 -0.24
C ALA A 126 8.95 7.40 -1.36
N PRO A 127 9.29 8.71 -1.21
CA PRO A 127 9.98 9.45 -2.28
C PRO A 127 11.30 8.82 -2.74
N ARG A 128 11.98 8.08 -1.86
CA ARG A 128 13.25 7.40 -2.18
C ARG A 128 13.06 6.16 -3.06
N HIS A 129 11.83 5.62 -3.09
CA HIS A 129 11.46 4.45 -3.87
C HIS A 129 10.67 4.79 -5.13
N MET A 130 10.24 6.05 -5.30
CA MET A 130 9.44 6.51 -6.44
C MET A 130 10.32 7.06 -7.57
N SER A 131 9.91 6.80 -8.82
CA SER A 131 10.49 7.47 -9.99
C SER A 131 10.18 8.98 -9.96
N GLN A 132 10.76 9.74 -10.92
CA GLN A 132 10.61 11.21 -10.95
C GLN A 132 9.13 11.64 -10.95
N ASP A 133 8.33 10.99 -11.79
CA ASP A 133 6.89 11.26 -11.95
C ASP A 133 6.05 10.20 -11.19
N GLY A 134 6.65 9.51 -10.24
CA GLY A 134 6.02 8.44 -9.49
C GLY A 134 4.84 8.91 -8.64
N VAL A 135 3.85 8.04 -8.51
CA VAL A 135 2.67 8.28 -7.68
C VAL A 135 2.46 7.16 -6.68
N LEU A 136 1.93 7.50 -5.52
CA LEU A 136 1.43 6.57 -4.52
C LEU A 136 -0.09 6.66 -4.48
N VAL A 137 -0.76 5.53 -4.63
CA VAL A 137 -2.20 5.38 -4.39
C VAL A 137 -2.39 4.63 -3.08
N LEU A 138 -3.09 5.26 -2.16
CA LEU A 138 -3.24 4.80 -0.78
C LEU A 138 -4.71 4.64 -0.44
N GLU A 139 -5.10 3.48 0.03
CA GLU A 139 -6.39 3.24 0.64
C GLU A 139 -6.29 3.48 2.16
N ILE A 140 -7.30 4.16 2.71
CA ILE A 140 -7.39 4.50 4.14
C ILE A 140 -8.78 4.22 4.72
N GLY A 141 -9.66 3.57 3.98
CA GLY A 141 -11.03 3.29 4.41
C GLY A 141 -11.77 4.56 4.86
N ASN A 142 -12.39 4.50 6.01
CA ASN A 142 -13.17 5.63 6.56
C ASN A 142 -12.32 6.58 7.43
N GLU A 143 -10.99 6.52 7.36
CA GLU A 143 -10.08 7.27 8.24
C GLU A 143 -9.68 8.65 7.69
N ARG A 144 -10.38 9.17 6.67
CA ARG A 144 -10.10 10.48 6.07
C ARG A 144 -9.95 11.62 7.09
N PRO A 145 -10.81 11.76 8.12
CA PRO A 145 -10.64 12.83 9.10
C PRO A 145 -9.32 12.76 9.87
N TYR A 146 -8.86 11.54 10.18
CA TYR A 146 -7.57 11.32 10.86
C TYR A 146 -6.40 11.57 9.92
N PHE A 147 -6.53 11.18 8.64
CA PHE A 147 -5.52 11.45 7.63
C PHE A 147 -5.34 12.97 7.41
N GLU A 148 -6.43 13.70 7.19
CA GLU A 148 -6.39 15.15 6.98
C GLU A 148 -5.85 15.90 8.20
N ALA A 149 -6.14 15.43 9.42
CA ALA A 149 -5.58 15.99 10.64
C ALA A 149 -4.07 15.71 10.77
N ALA A 150 -3.62 14.50 10.41
CA ALA A 150 -2.22 14.11 10.51
C ALA A 150 -1.34 14.74 9.44
N PHE A 151 -1.89 15.04 8.25
CA PHE A 151 -1.18 15.48 7.05
C PHE A 151 -1.81 16.75 6.44
N ALA A 152 -2.17 17.72 7.27
CA ALA A 152 -2.92 18.94 6.87
C ALA A 152 -2.23 19.79 5.79
N GLN A 153 -0.92 19.63 5.56
CA GLN A 153 -0.16 20.38 4.55
C GLN A 153 0.11 19.55 3.28
N LEU A 154 -0.25 18.26 3.29
CA LEU A 154 0.03 17.38 2.16
C LEU A 154 -1.02 17.54 1.07
N GLU A 155 -0.60 17.91 -0.14
CA GLU A 155 -1.48 17.96 -1.30
C GLU A 155 -1.76 16.55 -1.82
N VAL A 156 -3.04 16.17 -1.84
CA VAL A 156 -3.49 14.85 -2.33
C VAL A 156 -4.67 15.01 -3.27
N VAL A 157 -4.89 14.01 -4.12
CA VAL A 157 -6.08 13.90 -4.97
C VAL A 157 -6.92 12.75 -4.44
N TRP A 158 -8.13 13.04 -3.98
CA TRP A 158 -9.10 12.02 -3.61
C TRP A 158 -9.68 11.37 -4.86
N LEU A 159 -9.71 10.04 -4.88
CA LEU A 159 -10.19 9.27 -6.01
C LEU A 159 -11.60 8.76 -5.74
N GLU A 160 -12.51 9.02 -6.67
CA GLU A 160 -13.85 8.42 -6.65
C GLU A 160 -13.74 6.92 -6.96
N THR A 161 -14.33 6.11 -6.09
CA THR A 161 -14.39 4.66 -6.24
C THR A 161 -15.82 4.16 -6.01
N SER A 162 -16.09 2.89 -6.30
CA SER A 162 -17.38 2.27 -5.98
C SER A 162 -17.70 2.22 -4.47
N ALA A 163 -16.68 2.39 -3.62
CA ALA A 163 -16.83 2.41 -2.17
C ALA A 163 -17.07 3.82 -1.61
N GLY A 164 -16.79 4.88 -2.39
CA GLY A 164 -16.95 6.27 -1.99
C GLY A 164 -15.87 7.18 -2.58
N GLU A 165 -15.93 8.47 -2.22
CA GLU A 165 -15.03 9.53 -2.71
C GLU A 165 -13.93 9.91 -1.69
N ASP A 166 -13.86 9.22 -0.55
CA ASP A 166 -13.06 9.60 0.62
C ASP A 166 -12.22 8.46 1.20
N GLN A 167 -12.11 7.33 0.49
CA GLN A 167 -11.41 6.15 0.97
C GLN A 167 -10.07 5.89 0.31
N VAL A 168 -9.87 6.43 -0.90
CA VAL A 168 -8.64 6.24 -1.68
C VAL A 168 -8.10 7.59 -2.12
N LEU A 169 -6.81 7.78 -1.95
CA LEU A 169 -6.12 9.00 -2.37
C LEU A 169 -4.90 8.70 -3.22
N LEU A 170 -4.52 9.67 -4.03
CA LEU A 170 -3.28 9.70 -4.79
C LEU A 170 -2.42 10.86 -4.30
N VAL A 171 -1.14 10.58 -4.08
CA VAL A 171 -0.12 11.59 -3.79
C VAL A 171 1.06 11.42 -4.73
N THR A 172 1.59 12.53 -5.25
CA THR A 172 2.75 12.54 -6.13
C THR A 172 4.04 12.56 -5.33
N LYS A 173 5.14 12.10 -5.94
CA LYS A 173 6.47 12.27 -5.34
C LYS A 173 6.78 13.73 -5.03
N GLU A 174 6.39 14.64 -5.91
CA GLU A 174 6.61 16.09 -5.74
C GLU A 174 5.94 16.61 -4.46
N ALA A 175 4.67 16.25 -4.25
CA ALA A 175 3.93 16.65 -3.04
C ALA A 175 4.55 16.10 -1.74
N LEU A 176 5.18 14.92 -1.80
CA LEU A 176 5.86 14.31 -0.66
C LEU A 176 7.23 14.96 -0.34
N LEU A 177 7.76 15.79 -1.23
CA LEU A 177 9.06 16.47 -1.06
C LEU A 177 8.93 17.92 -0.60
N LEU A 178 7.72 18.48 -0.59
CA LEU A 178 7.41 19.83 -0.12
C LEU A 178 7.25 19.87 1.40
#